data_4a1f64cc18002db1345333c63ababb12
#
_entry.id   4a1f64cc18002db1345333c63ababb12
#
_cell.length_a   1.000
_cell.length_b   1.000
_cell.length_c   1.000
_cell.angle_alpha   90.00
_cell.angle_beta   90.00
_cell.angle_gamma   90.00
#
_symmetry.space_group_name_H-M   'P 1'
#
loop_
_entity.id
_entity.type
_entity.pdbx_description
1 polymer ?
#
loop_
_entity_poly.entity_id
_entity_poly.type
_entity_poly.pdbx_seq_one_letter_code
_entity_poly.pdbx_strand_id
1 'polypeptide(L)'
;MGAEGENIGVVSLSEAQRLANEAGLDLIEISPNATPPVGKIADFGKFQYEQNKKQKKMKAGAKPTETKSVQIKVATGDHDLELKAKKVSEWLGEGHRVKVELFLSGRMKYMQEQFLKDRLERILNLITVEYKIADPVKRSPKGFMTTLEKAK
;
A
#
# COMPACT_ATOMS: atom_id res chain seq x y z
N MET A 1 -32.77 4.76 -9.49
CA MET A 1 -32.25 5.82 -10.40
C MET A 1 -32.48 5.37 -11.84
N GLY A 2 -33.07 6.21 -12.67
CA GLY A 2 -33.39 5.90 -14.06
C GLY A 2 -32.19 5.96 -15.00
N ALA A 3 -32.42 5.77 -16.28
CA ALA A 3 -31.40 5.68 -17.34
C ALA A 3 -30.57 6.98 -17.51
N GLU A 4 -31.18 8.11 -17.27
CA GLU A 4 -30.52 9.45 -17.36
C GLU A 4 -30.01 9.94 -16.01
N GLY A 5 -30.13 9.13 -14.97
CA GLY A 5 -29.70 9.47 -13.59
C GLY A 5 -30.78 10.15 -12.76
N GLU A 6 -31.98 10.29 -13.27
CA GLU A 6 -33.13 10.82 -12.57
C GLU A 6 -33.55 9.94 -11.39
N ASN A 7 -34.12 10.53 -10.37
CA ASN A 7 -34.63 9.80 -9.21
C ASN A 7 -36.08 9.38 -9.46
N ILE A 8 -36.30 8.09 -9.69
CA ILE A 8 -37.64 7.50 -9.92
C ILE A 8 -38.41 7.34 -8.58
N GLY A 9 -37.71 7.37 -7.45
CA GLY A 9 -38.29 7.11 -6.15
C GLY A 9 -38.22 5.62 -5.75
N VAL A 10 -39.01 5.23 -4.77
CA VAL A 10 -39.08 3.85 -4.27
C VAL A 10 -40.14 3.06 -5.08
N VAL A 11 -39.67 2.03 -5.75
CA VAL A 11 -40.52 1.14 -6.57
C VAL A 11 -40.24 -0.33 -6.22
N SER A 12 -41.17 -1.21 -6.58
CA SER A 12 -40.94 -2.65 -6.40
C SER A 12 -39.90 -3.18 -7.35
N LEU A 13 -39.28 -4.32 -7.04
CA LEU A 13 -38.28 -4.96 -7.90
C LEU A 13 -38.83 -5.28 -9.29
N SER A 14 -40.06 -5.77 -9.36
CA SER A 14 -40.74 -6.07 -10.63
C SER A 14 -40.97 -4.83 -11.48
N GLU A 15 -41.33 -3.72 -10.87
CA GLU A 15 -41.47 -2.42 -11.54
C GLU A 15 -40.14 -1.89 -12.05
N ALA A 16 -39.08 -1.97 -11.23
CA ALA A 16 -37.73 -1.57 -11.63
C ALA A 16 -37.22 -2.41 -12.80
N GLN A 17 -37.44 -3.70 -12.80
CA GLN A 17 -37.09 -4.60 -13.91
C GLN A 17 -37.87 -4.29 -15.18
N ARG A 18 -39.15 -3.98 -15.05
CA ARG A 18 -39.96 -3.55 -16.20
C ARG A 18 -39.42 -2.30 -16.85
N LEU A 19 -39.12 -1.27 -16.05
CA LEU A 19 -38.53 -0.01 -16.52
C LEU A 19 -37.16 -0.21 -17.19
N ALA A 20 -36.33 -1.08 -16.67
CA ALA A 20 -35.07 -1.44 -17.28
C ALA A 20 -35.27 -2.13 -18.64
N ASN A 21 -36.20 -3.08 -18.74
CA ASN A 21 -36.50 -3.77 -19.99
C ASN A 21 -37.12 -2.83 -21.04
N GLU A 22 -38.02 -1.92 -20.64
CA GLU A 22 -38.57 -0.91 -21.53
C GLU A 22 -37.52 0.04 -22.10
N ALA A 23 -36.49 0.37 -21.28
CA ALA A 23 -35.37 1.17 -21.71
C ALA A 23 -34.28 0.39 -22.50
N GLY A 24 -34.40 -0.94 -22.60
CA GLY A 24 -33.42 -1.82 -23.22
C GLY A 24 -32.08 -1.86 -22.48
N LEU A 25 -32.12 -1.65 -21.16
CA LEU A 25 -30.96 -1.55 -20.28
C LEU A 25 -31.05 -2.58 -19.16
N ASP A 26 -30.02 -2.64 -18.34
CA ASP A 26 -29.90 -3.52 -17.18
C ASP A 26 -30.27 -2.80 -15.89
N LEU A 27 -30.81 -3.53 -14.92
CA LEU A 27 -31.01 -3.06 -13.55
C LEU A 27 -29.77 -3.45 -12.72
N ILE A 28 -29.03 -2.45 -12.24
CA ILE A 28 -27.79 -2.64 -11.48
C ILE A 28 -28.02 -2.22 -10.03
N GLU A 29 -27.71 -3.09 -9.09
CA GLU A 29 -27.74 -2.79 -7.67
C GLU A 29 -26.47 -2.02 -7.26
N ILE A 30 -26.62 -0.76 -6.83
CA ILE A 30 -25.50 0.11 -6.46
C ILE A 30 -25.19 -0.01 -4.97
N SER A 31 -26.23 -0.04 -4.13
CA SER A 31 -26.08 -0.06 -2.67
C SER A 31 -27.02 -1.10 -2.05
N PRO A 32 -26.56 -2.36 -1.88
CA PRO A 32 -27.39 -3.43 -1.31
C PRO A 32 -27.68 -3.23 0.17
N ASN A 33 -26.82 -2.52 0.90
CA ASN A 33 -26.94 -2.30 2.35
C ASN A 33 -27.81 -1.09 2.72
N ALA A 34 -28.26 -0.31 1.73
CA ALA A 34 -29.19 0.79 1.98
C ALA A 34 -30.61 0.25 2.23
N THR A 35 -31.38 0.98 3.02
CA THR A 35 -32.78 0.62 3.28
C THR A 35 -33.68 1.79 2.83
N PRO A 36 -34.40 1.67 1.70
CA PRO A 36 -34.41 0.55 0.75
C PRO A 36 -33.13 0.45 -0.10
N PRO A 37 -32.81 -0.73 -0.69
CA PRO A 37 -31.68 -0.89 -1.58
C PRO A 37 -31.75 0.06 -2.79
N VAL A 38 -30.60 0.59 -3.23
CA VAL A 38 -30.55 1.52 -4.36
C VAL A 38 -30.11 0.79 -5.62
N GLY A 39 -30.95 0.85 -6.67
CA GLY A 39 -30.65 0.34 -8.00
C GLY A 39 -30.55 1.45 -9.03
N LYS A 40 -29.81 1.20 -10.09
CA LYS A 40 -29.68 2.06 -11.27
C LYS A 40 -30.00 1.30 -12.54
N ILE A 41 -30.73 1.94 -13.43
CA ILE A 41 -30.98 1.43 -14.78
C ILE A 41 -29.87 1.99 -15.68
N ALA A 42 -29.01 1.11 -16.19
CA ALA A 42 -27.90 1.47 -17.07
C ALA A 42 -27.40 0.25 -17.85
N ASP A 43 -26.58 0.49 -18.88
CA ASP A 43 -25.82 -0.57 -19.54
C ASP A 43 -24.75 -1.09 -18.60
N PHE A 44 -24.79 -2.40 -18.28
CA PHE A 44 -23.87 -3.03 -17.34
C PHE A 44 -22.41 -2.95 -17.80
N GLY A 45 -22.15 -3.15 -19.09
CA GLY A 45 -20.80 -3.08 -19.63
C GLY A 45 -20.21 -1.67 -19.51
N LYS A 46 -21.00 -0.64 -19.81
CA LYS A 46 -20.61 0.78 -19.69
C LYS A 46 -20.40 1.14 -18.21
N PHE A 47 -21.29 0.73 -17.33
CA PHE A 47 -21.17 0.94 -15.89
C PHE A 47 -19.90 0.30 -15.32
N GLN A 48 -19.63 -0.95 -15.68
CA GLN A 48 -18.45 -1.68 -15.25
C GLN A 48 -17.15 -1.02 -15.74
N TYR A 49 -17.15 -0.56 -16.99
CA TYR A 49 -16.03 0.18 -17.56
C TYR A 49 -15.74 1.48 -16.79
N GLU A 50 -16.79 2.27 -16.52
CA GLU A 50 -16.66 3.51 -15.75
C GLU A 50 -16.18 3.27 -14.32
N GLN A 51 -16.66 2.23 -13.64
CA GLN A 51 -16.21 1.83 -12.31
C GLN A 51 -14.73 1.44 -12.32
N ASN A 52 -14.32 0.62 -13.27
CA ASN A 52 -12.93 0.22 -13.44
C ASN A 52 -12.03 1.42 -13.75
N LYS A 53 -12.49 2.36 -14.56
CA LYS A 53 -11.78 3.60 -14.89
C LYS A 53 -11.61 4.50 -13.65
N LYS A 54 -12.66 4.64 -12.81
CA LYS A 54 -12.59 5.37 -11.54
C LYS A 54 -11.60 4.72 -10.58
N GLN A 55 -11.66 3.39 -10.43
CA GLN A 55 -10.72 2.65 -9.58
C GLN A 55 -9.27 2.77 -10.05
N LYS A 56 -9.03 2.70 -11.37
CA LYS A 56 -7.70 2.91 -11.94
C LYS A 56 -7.18 4.32 -11.67
N LYS A 57 -8.04 5.35 -11.82
CA LYS A 57 -7.66 6.74 -11.50
C LYS A 57 -7.35 6.93 -10.01
N MET A 58 -8.15 6.35 -9.11
CA MET A 58 -7.87 6.40 -7.67
C MET A 58 -6.57 5.68 -7.29
N LYS A 59 -6.30 4.52 -7.90
CA LYS A 59 -5.05 3.78 -7.71
C LYS A 59 -3.84 4.50 -8.33
N ALA A 60 -4.00 5.15 -9.46
CA ALA A 60 -2.93 5.90 -10.12
C ALA A 60 -2.56 7.20 -9.38
N GLY A 61 -3.50 7.77 -8.61
CA GLY A 61 -3.23 8.93 -7.75
C GLY A 61 -2.50 8.58 -6.45
N ALA A 62 -2.58 7.34 -6.01
CA ALA A 62 -1.80 6.83 -4.89
C ALA A 62 -0.53 6.17 -5.45
N LYS A 63 0.64 6.81 -5.28
CA LYS A 63 1.92 6.14 -5.58
C LYS A 63 1.93 4.80 -4.84
N PRO A 64 2.15 3.67 -5.53
CA PRO A 64 2.15 2.37 -4.86
C PRO A 64 3.24 2.35 -3.80
N THR A 65 2.86 1.99 -2.58
CA THR A 65 3.81 1.77 -1.50
C THR A 65 4.59 0.50 -1.81
N GLU A 66 5.84 0.64 -2.20
CA GLU A 66 6.75 -0.48 -2.44
C GLU A 66 7.60 -0.73 -1.20
N THR A 67 8.06 -1.96 -1.04
CA THR A 67 9.07 -2.30 -0.04
C THR A 67 10.44 -2.24 -0.70
N LYS A 68 11.23 -1.24 -0.37
CA LYS A 68 12.64 -1.12 -0.78
C LYS A 68 13.52 -1.83 0.24
N SER A 69 14.66 -2.34 -0.17
CA SER A 69 15.61 -2.95 0.74
C SER A 69 16.99 -2.33 0.61
N VAL A 70 17.64 -2.16 1.74
CA VAL A 70 19.04 -1.75 1.83
C VAL A 70 19.80 -2.76 2.66
N GLN A 71 20.96 -3.17 2.17
CA GLN A 71 21.83 -4.12 2.84
C GLN A 71 23.11 -3.43 3.30
N ILE A 72 23.48 -3.69 4.56
CA ILE A 72 24.75 -3.25 5.14
C ILE A 72 25.53 -4.44 5.67
N LYS A 73 26.82 -4.27 5.84
CA LYS A 73 27.72 -5.25 6.47
C LYS A 73 28.31 -4.68 7.75
N VAL A 74 28.83 -5.53 8.63
CA VAL A 74 29.50 -5.10 9.87
C VAL A 74 30.67 -4.15 9.58
N ALA A 75 31.39 -4.41 8.52
CA ALA A 75 32.56 -3.61 8.09
C ALA A 75 32.22 -2.46 7.15
N THR A 76 30.94 -2.14 6.93
CA THR A 76 30.56 -1.01 6.07
C THR A 76 31.11 0.30 6.65
N GLY A 77 31.86 1.05 5.85
CA GLY A 77 32.46 2.33 6.25
C GLY A 77 31.42 3.42 6.47
N ASP A 78 31.80 4.46 7.23
CA ASP A 78 30.88 5.54 7.62
C ASP A 78 30.32 6.29 6.41
N HIS A 79 31.15 6.60 5.42
CA HIS A 79 30.71 7.25 4.19
C HIS A 79 29.65 6.44 3.41
N ASP A 80 29.82 5.11 3.29
CA ASP A 80 28.86 4.24 2.63
C ASP A 80 27.57 4.12 3.44
N LEU A 81 27.66 4.12 4.78
CA LEU A 81 26.48 4.18 5.66
C LEU A 81 25.69 5.47 5.46
N GLU A 82 26.35 6.62 5.35
CA GLU A 82 25.70 7.90 5.09
C GLU A 82 24.96 7.90 3.74
N LEU A 83 25.61 7.41 2.69
CA LEU A 83 24.99 7.29 1.37
C LEU A 83 23.75 6.38 1.39
N LYS A 84 23.83 5.25 2.10
CA LYS A 84 22.71 4.33 2.27
C LYS A 84 21.60 4.92 3.12
N ALA A 85 21.94 5.62 4.20
CA ALA A 85 20.98 6.32 5.04
C ALA A 85 20.24 7.43 4.27
N LYS A 86 20.94 8.13 3.39
CA LYS A 86 20.35 9.14 2.50
C LYS A 86 19.29 8.50 1.58
N LYS A 87 19.61 7.38 0.93
CA LYS A 87 18.65 6.63 0.11
C LYS A 87 17.44 6.15 0.90
N VAL A 88 17.66 5.65 2.12
CA VAL A 88 16.57 5.24 3.02
C VAL A 88 15.67 6.43 3.32
N SER A 89 16.24 7.60 3.62
CA SER A 89 15.51 8.83 3.89
C SER A 89 14.67 9.28 2.68
N GLU A 90 15.22 9.20 1.48
CA GLU A 90 14.50 9.49 0.24
C GLU A 90 13.30 8.57 0.04
N TRP A 91 13.48 7.26 0.18
CA TRP A 91 12.40 6.27 0.03
C TRP A 91 11.32 6.41 1.09
N LEU A 92 11.69 6.69 2.33
CA LEU A 92 10.73 6.98 3.41
C LEU A 92 9.96 8.27 3.12
N GLY A 93 10.63 9.32 2.62
CA GLY A 93 10.00 10.56 2.19
C GLY A 93 8.97 10.36 1.07
N GLU A 94 9.22 9.43 0.16
CA GLU A 94 8.31 9.03 -0.92
C GLU A 94 7.13 8.14 -0.44
N GLY A 95 7.13 7.70 0.81
CA GLY A 95 6.09 6.87 1.40
C GLY A 95 6.29 5.36 1.21
N HIS A 96 7.48 4.93 0.82
CA HIS A 96 7.82 3.51 0.74
C HIS A 96 8.15 2.92 2.10
N ARG A 97 7.99 1.61 2.24
CA ARG A 97 8.56 0.85 3.33
C ARG A 97 10.02 0.53 3.00
N VAL A 98 10.89 0.60 4.00
CA VAL A 98 12.31 0.28 3.80
C VAL A 98 12.72 -0.83 4.76
N LYS A 99 13.19 -1.92 4.17
CA LYS A 99 13.78 -3.04 4.88
C LYS A 99 15.29 -2.82 4.98
N VAL A 100 15.79 -2.73 6.18
CA VAL A 100 17.22 -2.60 6.47
C VAL A 100 17.75 -3.95 6.93
N GLU A 101 18.73 -4.50 6.22
CA GLU A 101 19.33 -5.79 6.50
C GLU A 101 20.82 -5.64 6.84
N LEU A 102 21.22 -6.22 7.98
CA LEU A 102 22.62 -6.43 8.31
C LEU A 102 23.03 -7.83 7.83
N PHE A 103 23.80 -7.89 6.77
CA PHE A 103 24.29 -9.16 6.21
C PHE A 103 25.52 -9.64 6.99
N LEU A 104 25.44 -10.87 7.46
CA LEU A 104 26.52 -11.56 8.19
C LEU A 104 27.08 -12.69 7.33
N SER A 105 28.39 -12.68 7.13
CA SER A 105 29.10 -13.73 6.42
C SER A 105 30.24 -14.29 7.28
N GLY A 106 30.54 -15.58 7.11
CA GLY A 106 31.65 -16.22 7.77
C GLY A 106 31.59 -16.11 9.30
N ARG A 107 32.70 -15.73 9.91
CA ARG A 107 32.87 -15.63 11.37
C ARG A 107 31.98 -14.59 12.02
N MET A 108 31.48 -13.61 11.28
CA MET A 108 30.62 -12.54 11.80
C MET A 108 29.27 -13.06 12.28
N LYS A 109 28.82 -14.22 11.80
CA LYS A 109 27.59 -14.88 12.29
C LYS A 109 27.64 -15.28 13.77
N TYR A 110 28.83 -15.42 14.30
CA TYR A 110 29.09 -15.89 15.69
C TYR A 110 29.46 -14.75 16.65
N MET A 111 29.42 -13.49 16.17
CA MET A 111 29.65 -12.34 17.04
C MET A 111 28.49 -12.13 18.02
N GLN A 112 28.75 -11.40 19.10
CA GLN A 112 27.73 -11.08 20.08
C GLN A 112 26.54 -10.37 19.43
N GLU A 113 25.34 -10.81 19.78
CA GLU A 113 24.09 -10.29 19.22
C GLU A 113 23.93 -8.79 19.48
N GLN A 114 24.27 -8.31 20.66
CA GLN A 114 24.21 -6.89 21.00
C GLN A 114 25.11 -6.05 20.10
N PHE A 115 26.33 -6.50 19.86
CA PHE A 115 27.26 -5.81 18.94
C PHE A 115 26.68 -5.73 17.51
N LEU A 116 26.05 -6.80 17.04
CA LEU A 116 25.45 -6.82 15.70
C LEU A 116 24.23 -5.91 15.60
N LYS A 117 23.41 -5.85 16.65
CA LYS A 117 22.29 -4.91 16.75
C LYS A 117 22.79 -3.46 16.75
N ASP A 118 23.81 -3.14 17.50
CA ASP A 118 24.43 -1.80 17.53
C ASP A 118 24.95 -1.39 16.16
N ARG A 119 25.49 -2.31 15.39
CA ARG A 119 25.91 -2.07 13.99
C ARG A 119 24.74 -1.76 13.07
N LEU A 120 23.60 -2.41 13.27
CA LEU A 120 22.38 -2.10 12.53
C LEU A 120 21.83 -0.71 12.92
N GLU A 121 21.85 -0.38 14.20
CA GLU A 121 21.37 0.91 14.70
C GLU A 121 22.20 2.11 14.18
N ARG A 122 23.45 1.92 13.82
CA ARG A 122 24.29 2.97 13.25
C ARG A 122 23.65 3.62 12.01
N ILE A 123 23.09 2.83 11.09
CA ILE A 123 22.41 3.37 9.91
C ILE A 123 21.10 4.05 10.29
N LEU A 124 20.37 3.51 11.27
CA LEU A 124 19.11 4.09 11.74
C LEU A 124 19.32 5.51 12.31
N ASN A 125 20.41 5.74 13.01
CA ASN A 125 20.75 7.03 13.58
C ASN A 125 21.16 8.08 12.53
N LEU A 126 21.53 7.66 11.33
CA LEU A 126 21.89 8.54 10.21
C LEU A 126 20.69 8.94 9.34
N ILE A 127 19.50 8.35 9.57
CA ILE A 127 18.29 8.66 8.82
C ILE A 127 17.77 10.03 9.27
N THR A 128 17.56 10.92 8.31
CA THR A 128 17.16 12.31 8.57
C THR A 128 15.64 12.55 8.58
N VAL A 129 14.88 11.60 8.05
CA VAL A 129 13.40 11.66 7.99
C VAL A 129 12.82 10.94 9.19
N GLU A 130 11.74 11.49 9.75
CA GLU A 130 11.01 10.81 10.81
C GLU A 130 10.41 9.49 10.33
N TYR A 131 10.68 8.43 11.05
CA TYR A 131 10.22 7.09 10.75
C TYR A 131 9.71 6.39 11.99
N LYS A 132 8.92 5.35 11.79
CA LYS A 132 8.55 4.38 12.81
C LYS A 132 9.02 3.00 12.40
N ILE A 133 9.31 2.18 13.40
CA ILE A 133 9.68 0.78 13.18
C ILE A 133 8.40 -0.02 12.96
N ALA A 134 8.18 -0.50 11.72
CA ALA A 134 7.05 -1.35 11.38
C ALA A 134 7.26 -2.78 11.88
N ASP A 135 8.47 -3.31 11.67
CA ASP A 135 8.90 -4.59 12.24
C ASP A 135 10.15 -4.39 13.09
N PRO A 136 10.16 -4.85 14.34
CA PRO A 136 11.35 -4.74 15.20
C PRO A 136 12.52 -5.53 14.64
N VAL A 137 13.73 -5.27 15.16
CA VAL A 137 14.92 -5.99 14.77
C VAL A 137 14.74 -7.48 15.04
N LYS A 138 14.84 -8.28 13.99
CA LYS A 138 14.68 -9.75 14.01
C LYS A 138 15.89 -10.42 13.40
N ARG A 139 16.21 -11.60 13.89
CA ARG A 139 17.21 -12.45 13.25
C ARG A 139 16.64 -13.04 11.97
N SER A 140 17.44 -13.00 10.91
CA SER A 140 17.12 -13.59 9.62
C SER A 140 18.18 -14.65 9.23
N PRO A 141 17.91 -15.50 8.26
CA PRO A 141 18.92 -16.47 7.77
C PRO A 141 20.22 -15.82 7.31
N LYS A 142 20.17 -14.56 6.89
CA LYS A 142 21.33 -13.79 6.40
C LYS A 142 21.96 -12.86 7.44
N GLY A 143 21.31 -12.67 8.59
CA GLY A 143 21.78 -11.77 9.64
C GLY A 143 20.64 -11.17 10.47
N PHE A 144 20.56 -9.85 10.54
CA PHE A 144 19.48 -9.13 11.22
C PHE A 144 18.76 -8.23 10.25
N MET A 145 17.48 -8.01 10.48
CA MET A 145 16.66 -7.12 9.67
C MET A 145 15.66 -6.36 10.51
N THR A 146 15.31 -5.17 10.04
CA THR A 146 14.20 -4.36 10.55
C THR A 146 13.49 -3.70 9.38
N THR A 147 12.22 -3.39 9.56
CA THR A 147 11.43 -2.68 8.54
C THR A 147 10.99 -1.34 9.09
N LEU A 148 11.21 -0.31 8.31
CA LEU A 148 10.87 1.08 8.62
C LEU A 148 9.75 1.57 7.72
N GLU A 149 8.91 2.44 8.24
CA GLU A 149 7.94 3.20 7.46
C GLU A 149 7.90 4.65 7.91
N LYS A 150 7.41 5.53 7.05
CA LYS A 150 7.29 6.95 7.38
C LYS A 150 6.39 7.13 8.59
N ALA A 151 6.80 7.96 9.55
CA ALA A 151 5.92 8.41 10.61
C ALA A 151 4.77 9.25 10.02
N LYS A 152 3.59 9.11 10.58
CA LYS A 152 2.43 9.91 10.17
C LYS A 152 2.48 11.28 10.82
#